data_5f54191d8ac99e38815ba3f78aab7719
#
_entry.id   5f54191d8ac99e38815ba3f78aab7719
#
_cell.length_a   1.000
_cell.length_b   1.000
_cell.length_c   1.000
_cell.angle_alpha   90.00
_cell.angle_beta   90.00
_cell.angle_gamma   90.00
#
_symmetry.space_group_name_H-M   'P 1'
#
loop_
_entity.id
_entity.type
_entity.pdbx_description
1 polymer ?
#
loop_
_entity_poly.entity_id
_entity_poly.type
_entity_poly.pdbx_seq_one_letter_code
_entity_poly.pdbx_strand_id
1 'polypeptide(L)'
;MPQAKGKLNKRLEKQQISDKLTKQTIILEVVNTKNEKYNQFIPFELINDRVGIADNIQIGSEITVDYELRGREYNGKYYVNLNAWKVESLANNYHNESVPF
;
A
#
# COMPACT_ATOMS: atom_id res chain seq x y z
N MET A 1 -1.65 13.01 -8.06
CA MET A 1 -1.61 12.22 -6.83
C MET A 1 -0.30 11.48 -6.77
N PRO A 2 0.41 11.49 -5.65
CA PRO A 2 1.70 10.83 -5.58
C PRO A 2 1.58 9.31 -5.68
N GLN A 3 2.63 8.71 -6.18
CA GLN A 3 2.71 7.26 -6.34
C GLN A 3 3.98 6.72 -5.71
N ALA A 4 3.90 5.53 -5.17
CA ALA A 4 5.05 4.81 -4.67
C ALA A 4 5.11 3.46 -5.34
N LYS A 5 6.31 3.00 -5.65
CA LYS A 5 6.53 1.71 -6.28
C LYS A 5 7.40 0.85 -5.38
N GLY A 6 7.09 -0.41 -5.32
CA GLY A 6 7.87 -1.35 -4.53
C GLY A 6 7.22 -2.71 -4.54
N LYS A 7 7.54 -3.51 -3.54
CA LYS A 7 6.97 -4.85 -3.43
C LYS A 7 5.96 -4.87 -2.30
N LEU A 8 4.88 -5.60 -2.49
CA LEU A 8 3.91 -5.80 -1.42
C LEU A 8 4.53 -6.75 -0.40
N ASN A 9 4.93 -6.20 0.74
CA ASN A 9 5.62 -6.97 1.74
C ASN A 9 4.66 -7.74 2.63
N LYS A 10 3.59 -7.07 3.11
CA LYS A 10 2.61 -7.69 3.99
C LYS A 10 1.26 -7.04 3.83
N ARG A 11 0.21 -7.80 4.08
CA ARG A 11 -1.14 -7.29 4.31
C ARG A 11 -1.47 -7.59 5.75
N LEU A 12 -1.76 -6.57 6.53
CA LEU A 12 -2.14 -6.78 7.91
C LEU A 12 -3.64 -7.08 8.00
N GLU A 13 -4.12 -7.40 9.17
CA GLU A 13 -5.51 -7.80 9.32
C GLU A 13 -6.45 -6.61 9.14
N LYS A 14 -7.61 -6.88 8.58
CA LYS A 14 -8.66 -5.89 8.46
C LYS A 14 -9.25 -5.63 9.83
N GLN A 15 -9.47 -4.36 10.15
CA GLN A 15 -9.97 -3.99 11.46
C GLN A 15 -11.23 -3.16 11.32
N GLN A 16 -12.23 -3.49 12.11
CA GLN A 16 -13.43 -2.70 12.19
C GLN A 16 -13.23 -1.73 13.37
N ILE A 17 -12.98 -0.47 13.05
CA ILE A 17 -12.68 0.54 14.06
C ILE A 17 -13.98 1.08 14.67
N SER A 18 -15.00 1.27 13.84
CA SER A 18 -16.30 1.72 14.30
C SER A 18 -17.35 1.22 13.31
N ASP A 19 -18.61 1.53 13.55
CA ASP A 19 -19.68 1.10 12.64
C ASP A 19 -19.45 1.59 11.22
N LYS A 20 -18.78 2.71 11.06
CA LYS A 20 -18.62 3.32 9.76
C LYS A 20 -17.17 3.33 9.26
N LEU A 21 -16.25 2.74 10.02
CA LEU A 21 -14.84 2.81 9.67
C LEU A 21 -14.20 1.44 9.72
N THR A 22 -13.78 0.96 8.58
CA THR A 22 -12.98 -0.26 8.45
C THR A 22 -11.62 0.13 7.90
N LYS A 23 -10.59 -0.54 8.34
CA LYS A 23 -9.23 -0.15 8.02
C LYS A 23 -8.35 -1.38 7.84
N GLN A 24 -7.42 -1.29 6.93
CA GLN A 24 -6.41 -2.33 6.73
C GLN A 24 -5.10 -1.63 6.38
N THR A 25 -3.99 -2.13 6.90
CA THR A 25 -2.67 -1.59 6.57
C THR A 25 -1.95 -2.58 5.67
N ILE A 26 -1.31 -2.06 4.65
CA ILE A 26 -0.40 -2.86 3.82
C ILE A 26 0.98 -2.24 3.92
N ILE A 27 1.99 -3.07 3.82
CA ILE A 27 3.38 -2.62 3.92
C ILE A 27 4.03 -2.73 2.55
N LEU A 28 4.53 -1.62 2.07
CA LEU A 28 5.26 -1.57 0.81
C LEU A 28 6.75 -1.57 1.10
N GLU A 29 7.47 -2.48 0.49
CA GLU A 29 8.92 -2.50 0.60
C GLU A 29 9.53 -1.78 -0.59
N VAL A 30 10.22 -0.68 -0.34
CA VAL A 30 10.90 0.07 -1.37
C VAL A 30 12.36 -0.34 -1.33
N VAL A 31 12.81 -0.99 -2.40
CA VAL A 31 14.14 -1.55 -2.44
C VAL A 31 15.16 -0.47 -2.79
N ASN A 32 16.21 -0.40 -2.00
CA ASN A 32 17.31 0.50 -2.31
C ASN A 32 18.26 -0.25 -3.25
N THR A 33 18.41 0.25 -4.47
CA THR A 33 19.19 -0.45 -5.48
C THR A 33 20.66 -0.47 -5.18
N LYS A 34 21.15 0.41 -4.31
CA LYS A 34 22.56 0.45 -3.99
C LYS A 34 22.92 -0.39 -2.78
N ASN A 35 22.02 -0.51 -1.83
CA ASN A 35 22.31 -1.26 -0.62
C ASN A 35 21.01 -1.70 0.04
N GLU A 36 20.79 -3.02 0.10
CA GLU A 36 19.55 -3.56 0.64
C GLU A 36 19.36 -3.22 2.12
N LYS A 37 20.41 -2.85 2.84
CA LYS A 37 20.26 -2.44 4.23
C LYS A 37 19.41 -1.20 4.37
N TYR A 38 19.23 -0.44 3.30
CA TYR A 38 18.46 0.79 3.35
C TYR A 38 17.11 0.65 2.69
N ASN A 39 16.63 -0.56 2.51
CA ASN A 39 15.27 -0.75 2.05
C ASN A 39 14.30 -0.13 3.06
N GLN A 40 13.23 0.45 2.55
CA GLN A 40 12.25 1.10 3.40
C GLN A 40 10.98 0.29 3.41
N PHE A 41 10.32 0.29 4.56
CA PHE A 41 9.05 -0.42 4.73
C PHE A 41 8.02 0.63 5.08
N ILE A 42 7.10 0.90 4.16
CA ILE A 42 6.18 2.02 4.28
C ILE A 42 4.76 1.51 4.46
N PRO A 43 4.10 1.88 5.56
CA PRO A 43 2.73 1.45 5.76
C PRO A 43 1.77 2.37 5.01
N PHE A 44 0.85 1.78 4.27
CA PHE A 44 -0.24 2.50 3.63
C PHE A 44 -1.55 2.02 4.21
N GLU A 45 -2.47 2.93 4.47
CA GLU A 45 -3.75 2.58 5.04
C GLU A 45 -4.81 2.51 3.97
N LEU A 46 -5.63 1.48 4.03
CA LEU A 46 -6.78 1.30 3.17
C LEU A 46 -8.00 1.51 4.03
N ILE A 47 -8.87 2.45 3.64
CA ILE A 47 -10.00 2.84 4.46
C ILE A 47 -11.30 2.51 3.74
N ASN A 48 -12.22 1.90 4.46
CA ASN A 48 -13.58 1.60 3.99
C ASN A 48 -13.60 0.92 2.62
N ASP A 49 -14.02 1.58 1.58
CA ASP A 49 -14.14 0.97 0.27
C ASP A 49 -12.83 0.52 -0.32
N ARG A 50 -11.72 0.98 0.22
CA ARG A 50 -10.40 0.58 -0.26
C ARG A 50 -9.87 -0.66 0.45
N VAL A 51 -10.50 -1.05 1.56
CA VAL A 51 -10.08 -2.26 2.27
C VAL A 51 -10.28 -3.44 1.33
N GLY A 52 -9.26 -4.25 1.22
CA GLY A 52 -9.32 -5.45 0.37
C GLY A 52 -8.85 -5.25 -1.06
N ILE A 53 -8.52 -4.03 -1.48
CA ILE A 53 -8.12 -3.83 -2.88
C ILE A 53 -6.79 -4.50 -3.21
N ALA A 54 -6.01 -4.88 -2.20
CA ALA A 54 -4.76 -5.59 -2.43
C ALA A 54 -4.86 -7.08 -2.11
N ASP A 55 -6.05 -7.58 -1.79
CA ASP A 55 -6.18 -8.97 -1.37
C ASP A 55 -5.81 -9.98 -2.43
N ASN A 56 -6.01 -9.64 -3.69
CA ASN A 56 -5.71 -10.54 -4.78
C ASN A 56 -4.28 -10.43 -5.29
N ILE A 57 -3.48 -9.60 -4.67
CA ILE A 57 -2.10 -9.41 -5.10
C ILE A 57 -1.21 -10.30 -4.25
N GLN A 58 -0.35 -11.05 -4.89
CA GLN A 58 0.52 -11.96 -4.19
C GLN A 58 1.60 -11.19 -3.43
N ILE A 59 1.90 -11.62 -2.22
CA ILE A 59 2.97 -11.03 -1.42
C ILE A 59 4.29 -11.19 -2.18
N GLY A 60 5.06 -10.14 -2.22
CA GLY A 60 6.32 -10.11 -2.95
C GLY A 60 6.21 -9.55 -4.35
N SER A 61 4.98 -9.34 -4.85
CA SER A 61 4.78 -8.78 -6.18
C SER A 61 5.11 -7.31 -6.22
N GLU A 62 5.60 -6.85 -7.36
CA GLU A 62 5.83 -5.43 -7.53
C GLU A 62 4.50 -4.72 -7.75
N ILE A 63 4.29 -3.64 -7.05
CA ILE A 63 3.06 -2.89 -7.11
C ILE A 63 3.34 -1.40 -7.17
N THR A 64 2.34 -0.67 -7.64
CA THR A 64 2.32 0.79 -7.59
C THR A 64 1.15 1.19 -6.72
N VAL A 65 1.40 2.09 -5.79
CA VAL A 65 0.37 2.59 -4.88
C VAL A 65 0.18 4.08 -5.12
N ASP A 66 -1.05 4.45 -5.45
CA ASP A 66 -1.44 5.86 -5.51
C ASP A 66 -1.94 6.22 -4.13
N TYR A 67 -1.42 7.29 -3.54
CA TYR A 67 -1.76 7.59 -2.15
C TYR A 67 -1.91 9.08 -1.92
N GLU A 68 -2.50 9.40 -0.77
CA GLU A 68 -2.66 10.76 -0.32
C GLU A 68 -1.94 10.90 1.01
N LEU A 69 -1.16 11.95 1.16
CA LEU A 69 -0.47 12.22 2.40
C LEU A 69 -1.40 13.01 3.31
N ARG A 70 -1.66 12.49 4.49
CA ARG A 70 -2.55 13.13 5.45
C ARG A 70 -1.80 13.38 6.74
N GLY A 71 -1.84 14.62 7.19
CA GLY A 71 -1.21 14.97 8.46
C GLY A 71 -2.20 15.64 9.38
N ARG A 72 -2.03 15.45 10.68
CA ARG A 72 -2.89 16.11 11.66
C ARG A 72 -2.16 16.34 12.96
N GLU A 73 -2.67 17.28 13.72
CA GLU A 73 -2.18 17.56 15.06
C GLU A 73 -3.22 17.12 16.08
N TYR A 74 -2.77 16.51 17.17
CA TYR A 74 -3.65 16.13 18.26
C TYR A 74 -2.86 16.23 19.57
N ASN A 75 -3.33 17.08 20.49
CA ASN A 75 -2.69 17.29 21.79
C ASN A 75 -1.21 17.65 21.66
N GLY A 76 -0.87 18.49 20.70
CA GLY A 76 0.51 18.93 20.52
C GLY A 76 1.40 17.95 19.80
N LYS A 77 0.87 16.82 19.39
CA LYS A 77 1.63 15.82 18.64
C LYS A 77 1.17 15.81 17.19
N TYR A 78 2.05 15.41 16.30
CA TYR A 78 1.77 15.43 14.87
C TYR A 78 1.80 14.01 14.33
N TYR A 79 0.78 13.65 13.59
CA TYR A 79 0.65 12.31 13.04
C TYR A 79 0.54 12.38 11.53
N VAL A 80 1.20 11.44 10.85
CA VAL A 80 1.17 11.38 9.39
C VAL A 80 0.65 10.02 8.97
N ASN A 81 -0.32 10.03 8.06
CA ASN A 81 -0.85 8.80 7.48
C ASN A 81 -0.75 8.87 5.98
N LEU A 82 -0.52 7.73 5.36
CA LEU A 82 -0.50 7.61 3.92
C LEU A 82 -1.70 6.77 3.54
N ASN A 83 -2.72 7.41 2.96
CA ASN A 83 -3.95 6.70 2.59
C ASN A 83 -3.86 6.26 1.15
N ALA A 84 -3.91 4.97 0.91
CA ALA A 84 -3.81 4.43 -0.43
C ALA A 84 -5.17 4.50 -1.12
N TRP A 85 -5.17 4.97 -2.35
CA TRP A 85 -6.36 5.08 -3.17
C TRP A 85 -6.45 3.94 -4.15
N LYS A 86 -5.32 3.50 -4.68
CA LYS A 86 -5.28 2.53 -5.74
C LYS A 86 -4.01 1.73 -5.60
N VAL A 87 -4.10 0.44 -5.79
CA VAL A 87 -2.96 -0.46 -5.76
C VAL A 87 -3.01 -1.28 -7.03
N GLU A 88 -1.96 -1.20 -7.84
CA GLU A 88 -1.89 -1.96 -9.07
C GLU A 88 -0.71 -2.89 -9.05
N SER A 89 -0.90 -4.10 -9.49
CA SER A 89 0.17 -5.07 -9.61
C SER A 89 0.78 -4.94 -10.99
N LEU A 90 2.08 -4.69 -11.02
CA LEU A 90 2.78 -4.61 -12.30
C LEU A 90 2.86 -5.99 -12.95
N ALA A 91 2.93 -7.02 -12.14
CA ALA A 91 2.97 -8.37 -12.68
C ALA A 91 1.69 -8.73 -13.40
N ASN A 92 0.54 -8.29 -12.89
CA ASN A 92 -0.71 -8.55 -13.57
C ASN A 92 -0.77 -7.87 -14.92
N ASN A 93 -0.33 -6.63 -14.98
CA ASN A 93 -0.32 -5.93 -16.25
C ASN A 93 0.58 -6.63 -17.25
N TYR A 94 1.73 -7.02 -16.80
CA TYR A 94 2.66 -7.69 -17.67
C TYR A 94 2.09 -9.02 -18.13
N HIS A 95 1.49 -9.75 -17.23
CA HIS A 95 0.95 -11.04 -17.54
C HIS A 95 -0.18 -10.94 -18.55
N ASN A 96 -1.01 -9.93 -18.42
CA ASN A 96 -2.09 -9.78 -19.37
C ASN A 96 -1.59 -9.53 -20.77
N GLU A 97 -0.48 -8.85 -20.88
CA GLU A 97 0.05 -8.63 -22.20
C GLU A 97 0.63 -9.87 -22.79
N SER A 98 1.16 -10.70 -21.96
CA SER A 98 1.85 -11.86 -22.50
C SER A 98 0.93 -12.94 -22.78
N VAL A 99 -0.21 -12.91 -22.29
CA VAL A 99 -1.03 -13.97 -22.44
C VAL A 99 -1.41 -14.25 -23.73
N PRO A 100 -1.50 -13.57 -24.47
CA PRO A 100 -1.89 -13.99 -25.63
C PRO A 100 -0.93 -14.76 -26.11
N PHE A 101 -0.38 -14.88 -25.75
CA PHE A 101 0.53 -15.50 -26.04
C PHE A 101 0.46 -16.43 -26.15
#